data_d2a67a534f9fc006ba7153266b22ffc8
#
_entry.id   d2a67a534f9fc006ba7153266b22ffc8
#
_cell.length_a   1.000
_cell.length_b   1.000
_cell.length_c   1.000
_cell.angle_alpha   90.00
_cell.angle_beta   90.00
_cell.angle_gamma   90.00
#
_symmetry.space_group_name_H-M   'P 1'
#
loop_
_entity.id
_entity.type
_entity.pdbx_description
1 polymer ?
#
loop_
_entity_poly.entity_id
_entity_poly.type
_entity_poly.pdbx_seq_one_letter_code
_entity_poly.pdbx_strand_id
1 'polypeptide(L)'
;EVPSRGLGDVYKRQVTGSVRARQDRLGDSFRNRVVPILIHGDAAFAGQGVVMETLQMSQTRAYGVGGTIHVIVNNQIGFTTSNSADSRSTRYATDISKFIETPIFHVNADDPEAVIQVSKLAADYRDNFKKDVVIDLVCYRRSGHNEADDPSSTQPVMYKAIKRHPTVLQLYEEKLINSGIISNED
;
A
#
# COMPACT_ATOMS: atom_id res chain seq x y z
N GLU A 1 3.93 -17.77 10.71
CA GLU A 1 3.90 -18.01 9.25
C GLU A 1 2.97 -17.01 8.61
N VAL A 2 3.47 -16.21 7.69
CA VAL A 2 2.62 -15.37 6.85
C VAL A 2 1.95 -16.31 5.83
N PRO A 3 0.62 -16.44 5.83
CA PRO A 3 -0.07 -17.29 4.87
C PRO A 3 0.34 -16.93 3.45
N SER A 4 0.44 -17.94 2.60
CA SER A 4 0.72 -17.76 1.18
C SER A 4 -0.19 -16.67 0.59
N ARG A 5 0.31 -15.92 -0.39
CA ARG A 5 -0.35 -14.72 -0.94
C ARG A 5 -1.82 -14.88 -1.35
N GLY A 6 -2.26 -16.10 -1.69
CA GLY A 6 -3.67 -16.39 -1.99
C GLY A 6 -4.62 -16.21 -0.80
N LEU A 7 -4.15 -16.36 0.42
CA LEU A 7 -4.96 -16.16 1.62
C LEU A 7 -5.12 -14.68 1.98
N GLY A 8 -4.14 -13.83 1.69
CA GLY A 8 -4.22 -12.39 1.96
C GLY A 8 -5.41 -11.72 1.28
N ASP A 9 -5.79 -12.17 0.11
CA ASP A 9 -6.89 -11.59 -0.66
C ASP A 9 -8.28 -11.97 -0.14
N VAL A 10 -8.41 -13.16 0.42
CA VAL A 10 -9.64 -13.60 1.10
C VAL A 10 -9.92 -12.72 2.32
N TYR A 11 -8.89 -12.31 3.06
CA TYR A 11 -9.04 -11.48 4.26
C TYR A 11 -9.46 -10.05 3.97
N LYS A 12 -9.30 -9.52 2.76
CA LYS A 12 -9.67 -8.13 2.43
C LYS A 12 -11.16 -7.86 2.68
N ARG A 13 -12.03 -8.75 2.22
CA ARG A 13 -13.48 -8.64 2.50
C ARG A 13 -13.81 -8.91 3.96
N GLN A 14 -13.08 -9.82 4.61
CA GLN A 14 -13.24 -10.10 6.03
C GLN A 14 -12.90 -8.89 6.90
N VAL A 15 -11.87 -8.12 6.53
CA VAL A 15 -11.51 -6.89 7.25
C VAL A 15 -12.65 -5.88 7.20
N THR A 16 -13.22 -5.61 6.03
CA THR A 16 -14.35 -4.67 5.90
C THR A 16 -15.59 -5.17 6.65
N GLY A 17 -15.91 -6.46 6.58
CA GLY A 17 -16.99 -7.08 7.35
C GLY A 17 -16.77 -7.00 8.86
N SER A 18 -15.53 -7.27 9.32
CA SER A 18 -15.16 -7.16 10.73
C SER A 18 -15.24 -5.73 11.25
N VAL A 19 -14.80 -4.75 10.45
CA VAL A 19 -14.92 -3.32 10.77
C VAL A 19 -16.38 -2.94 10.90
N ARG A 20 -17.23 -3.32 9.94
CA ARG A 20 -18.67 -3.04 10.00
C ARG A 20 -19.33 -3.61 11.24
N ALA A 21 -19.06 -4.87 11.57
CA ALA A 21 -19.60 -5.51 12.77
C ALA A 21 -19.14 -4.83 14.07
N ARG A 22 -17.91 -4.30 14.09
CA ARG A 22 -17.40 -3.53 15.25
C ARG A 22 -18.05 -2.16 15.34
N GLN A 23 -18.21 -1.46 14.22
CA GLN A 23 -18.91 -0.17 14.16
C GLN A 23 -20.34 -0.32 14.67
N ASP A 24 -21.08 -1.33 14.22
CA ASP A 24 -22.45 -1.59 14.66
C ASP A 24 -22.52 -1.90 16.17
N ARG A 25 -21.62 -2.73 16.70
CA ARG A 25 -21.54 -3.04 18.14
C ARG A 25 -21.19 -1.83 19.01
N LEU A 26 -20.39 -0.91 18.50
CA LEU A 26 -19.99 0.31 19.22
C LEU A 26 -20.96 1.48 19.05
N GLY A 27 -22.02 1.32 18.27
CA GLY A 27 -22.91 2.41 17.90
C GLY A 27 -22.19 3.52 17.13
N ASP A 28 -21.15 3.17 16.34
CA ASP A 28 -20.31 4.10 15.59
C ASP A 28 -21.01 4.53 14.29
N SER A 29 -22.08 5.30 14.42
CA SER A 29 -22.89 5.78 13.30
C SER A 29 -22.10 6.70 12.35
N PHE A 30 -21.11 7.42 12.87
CA PHE A 30 -20.24 8.31 12.10
C PHE A 30 -19.05 7.59 11.45
N ARG A 31 -18.82 6.31 11.81
CA ARG A 31 -17.74 5.47 11.27
C ARG A 31 -16.32 6.06 11.47
N ASN A 32 -16.11 6.68 12.63
CA ASN A 32 -14.84 7.32 13.00
C ASN A 32 -13.99 6.49 13.95
N ARG A 33 -14.60 5.55 14.68
CA ARG A 33 -13.94 4.83 15.77
C ARG A 33 -13.21 3.57 15.33
N VAL A 34 -13.66 2.98 14.21
CA VAL A 34 -13.05 1.78 13.64
C VAL A 34 -12.80 2.01 12.15
N VAL A 35 -11.54 2.01 11.76
CA VAL A 35 -11.08 2.33 10.40
C VAL A 35 -10.43 1.10 9.78
N PRO A 36 -10.82 0.67 8.57
CA PRO A 36 -10.11 -0.37 7.84
C PRO A 36 -8.85 0.18 7.19
N ILE A 37 -7.74 -0.56 7.34
CA ILE A 37 -6.50 -0.35 6.60
C ILE A 37 -6.18 -1.66 5.89
N LEU A 38 -6.05 -1.60 4.56
CA LEU A 38 -5.72 -2.76 3.73
C LEU A 38 -4.37 -2.55 3.05
N ILE A 39 -3.44 -3.46 3.30
CA ILE A 39 -2.11 -3.46 2.69
C ILE A 39 -2.11 -4.45 1.52
N HIS A 40 -1.64 -4.00 0.36
CA HIS A 40 -1.62 -4.76 -0.88
C HIS A 40 -0.22 -4.76 -1.51
N GLY A 41 0.14 -5.81 -2.24
CA GLY A 41 1.19 -5.72 -3.26
C GLY A 41 0.62 -5.09 -4.54
N ASP A 42 1.45 -4.41 -5.31
CA ASP A 42 1.05 -3.72 -6.54
C ASP A 42 0.43 -4.65 -7.60
N ALA A 43 1.07 -5.77 -7.89
CA ALA A 43 0.56 -6.76 -8.83
C ALA A 43 -0.76 -7.40 -8.34
N ALA A 44 -0.86 -7.66 -7.03
CA ALA A 44 -2.07 -8.20 -6.43
C ALA A 44 -3.23 -7.19 -6.43
N PHE A 45 -2.94 -5.91 -6.22
CA PHE A 45 -3.95 -4.85 -6.29
C PHE A 45 -4.52 -4.72 -7.71
N ALA A 46 -3.64 -4.65 -8.71
CA ALA A 46 -4.05 -4.48 -10.10
C ALA A 46 -4.72 -5.72 -10.71
N GLY A 47 -4.26 -6.92 -10.34
CA GLY A 47 -4.59 -8.15 -11.06
C GLY A 47 -5.64 -9.06 -10.42
N GLN A 48 -6.16 -8.74 -9.23
CA GLN A 48 -7.10 -9.60 -8.52
C GLN A 48 -8.52 -9.04 -8.51
N GLY A 49 -9.47 -9.77 -9.09
CA GLY A 49 -10.87 -9.39 -9.17
C GLY A 49 -11.51 -9.05 -7.83
N VAL A 50 -11.09 -9.72 -6.74
CA VAL A 50 -11.57 -9.45 -5.38
C VAL A 50 -11.35 -8.00 -4.93
N VAL A 51 -10.30 -7.35 -5.42
CA VAL A 51 -10.02 -5.93 -5.13
C VAL A 51 -11.07 -5.05 -5.78
N MET A 52 -11.31 -5.23 -7.09
CA MET A 52 -12.30 -4.46 -7.84
C MET A 52 -13.72 -4.65 -7.28
N GLU A 53 -14.06 -5.88 -6.92
CA GLU A 53 -15.36 -6.20 -6.31
C GLU A 53 -15.52 -5.54 -4.93
N THR A 54 -14.46 -5.51 -4.12
CA THR A 54 -14.46 -4.85 -2.82
C THR A 54 -14.61 -3.33 -2.97
N LEU A 55 -13.91 -2.74 -3.93
CA LEU A 55 -14.04 -1.33 -4.26
C LEU A 55 -15.47 -0.98 -4.73
N GLN A 56 -16.09 -1.83 -5.58
CA GLN A 56 -17.47 -1.63 -6.01
C GLN A 56 -18.49 -1.68 -4.86
N MET A 57 -18.21 -2.43 -3.81
CA MET A 57 -19.08 -2.49 -2.62
C MET A 57 -18.87 -1.32 -1.65
N SER A 58 -17.73 -0.65 -1.71
CA SER A 58 -17.26 0.27 -0.66
C SER A 58 -18.21 1.44 -0.35
N GLN A 59 -18.92 1.93 -1.37
CA GLN A 59 -19.86 3.06 -1.23
C GLN A 59 -21.34 2.61 -1.26
N THR A 60 -21.60 1.31 -1.29
CA THR A 60 -22.99 0.81 -1.27
C THR A 60 -23.53 0.86 0.16
N ARG A 61 -24.84 1.07 0.28
CA ARG A 61 -25.51 1.29 1.57
C ARG A 61 -25.28 0.16 2.59
N ALA A 62 -25.34 -1.09 2.12
CA ALA A 62 -25.24 -2.26 2.99
C ALA A 62 -23.79 -2.55 3.45
N TYR A 63 -22.80 -2.24 2.62
CA TYR A 63 -21.39 -2.64 2.83
C TYR A 63 -20.46 -1.50 3.24
N GLY A 64 -20.91 -0.26 3.12
CA GLY A 64 -20.09 0.91 3.43
C GLY A 64 -19.59 0.92 4.88
N VAL A 65 -18.30 1.18 5.06
CA VAL A 65 -17.61 1.27 6.37
C VAL A 65 -17.07 2.67 6.66
N GLY A 66 -17.46 3.66 5.86
CA GLY A 66 -16.97 5.04 5.98
C GLY A 66 -15.58 5.21 5.40
N GLY A 67 -15.26 4.46 4.33
CA GLY A 67 -14.00 4.50 3.62
C GLY A 67 -12.90 3.60 4.21
N THR A 68 -12.08 3.09 3.33
CA THR A 68 -10.91 2.24 3.60
C THR A 68 -9.65 2.97 3.17
N ILE A 69 -8.59 2.89 3.96
CA ILE A 69 -7.25 3.34 3.56
C ILE A 69 -6.54 2.14 2.92
N HIS A 70 -6.28 2.23 1.62
CA HIS A 70 -5.54 1.21 0.89
C HIS A 70 -4.07 1.64 0.76
N VAL A 71 -3.15 0.82 1.28
CA VAL A 71 -1.71 1.03 1.14
C VAL A 71 -1.17 0.01 0.16
N ILE A 72 -0.70 0.47 -0.98
CA ILE A 72 -0.11 -0.39 -2.01
C ILE A 72 1.41 -0.36 -1.85
N VAL A 73 1.99 -1.47 -1.35
CA VAL A 73 3.44 -1.66 -1.29
C VAL A 73 3.91 -1.95 -2.71
N ASN A 74 4.17 -0.88 -3.46
CA ASN A 74 4.55 -0.92 -4.86
C ASN A 74 6.05 -1.14 -5.00
N ASN A 75 6.47 -2.38 -4.92
CA ASN A 75 7.88 -2.76 -5.10
C ASN A 75 8.29 -2.93 -6.57
N GLN A 76 7.40 -2.59 -7.52
CA GLN A 76 7.64 -2.52 -8.95
C GLN A 76 8.00 -3.87 -9.60
N ILE A 77 7.72 -4.97 -8.91
CA ILE A 77 7.95 -6.33 -9.41
C ILE A 77 6.82 -7.27 -8.96
N GLY A 78 6.16 -7.92 -9.91
CA GLY A 78 5.15 -8.94 -9.65
C GLY A 78 5.74 -10.33 -9.78
N PHE A 79 6.08 -11.02 -8.68
CA PHE A 79 6.83 -12.27 -8.66
C PHE A 79 8.19 -12.10 -9.38
N THR A 80 8.29 -12.44 -10.68
CA THR A 80 9.48 -12.27 -11.54
C THR A 80 9.26 -11.30 -12.69
N THR A 81 8.08 -10.68 -12.81
CA THR A 81 7.77 -9.70 -13.85
C THR A 81 8.15 -8.30 -13.38
N SER A 82 9.18 -7.72 -13.98
CA SER A 82 9.72 -6.39 -13.64
C SER A 82 9.55 -5.35 -14.75
N ASN A 83 9.32 -5.78 -15.99
CA ASN A 83 9.10 -4.88 -17.11
C ASN A 83 7.66 -4.33 -17.06
N SER A 84 7.51 -3.02 -17.03
CA SER A 84 6.19 -2.36 -16.98
C SER A 84 5.33 -2.68 -18.20
N ALA A 85 5.90 -2.91 -19.36
CA ALA A 85 5.18 -3.26 -20.58
C ALA A 85 4.53 -4.66 -20.51
N ASP A 86 5.07 -5.56 -19.68
CA ASP A 86 4.60 -6.94 -19.52
C ASP A 86 3.72 -7.10 -18.28
N SER A 87 3.63 -6.09 -17.41
CA SER A 87 2.99 -6.20 -16.10
C SER A 87 1.51 -5.84 -16.11
N ARG A 88 1.10 -4.82 -16.86
CA ARG A 88 -0.29 -4.34 -16.93
C ARG A 88 -0.51 -3.34 -18.06
N SER A 89 -1.76 -3.16 -18.45
CA SER A 89 -2.17 -2.20 -19.47
C SER A 89 -2.21 -0.75 -18.97
N THR A 90 -2.36 -0.54 -17.66
CA THR A 90 -2.41 0.80 -17.06
C THR A 90 -1.03 1.28 -16.65
N ARG A 91 -0.86 2.60 -16.57
CA ARG A 91 0.41 3.21 -16.15
C ARG A 91 0.76 2.84 -14.70
N TYR A 92 -0.22 2.92 -13.80
CA TYR A 92 -0.06 2.61 -12.38
C TYR A 92 -0.90 1.40 -11.98
N ALA A 93 -0.42 0.63 -11.02
CA ALA A 93 -1.18 -0.47 -10.44
C ALA A 93 -2.47 0.03 -9.76
N THR A 94 -2.44 1.26 -9.28
CA THR A 94 -3.53 1.93 -8.58
C THR A 94 -4.61 2.50 -9.48
N ASP A 95 -4.42 2.51 -10.81
CA ASP A 95 -5.39 3.06 -11.77
C ASP A 95 -6.76 2.37 -11.72
N ILE A 96 -6.81 1.12 -11.25
CA ILE A 96 -8.08 0.40 -11.06
C ILE A 96 -8.99 1.05 -10.02
N SER A 97 -8.46 1.87 -9.10
CA SER A 97 -9.30 2.56 -8.11
C SER A 97 -9.98 3.82 -8.64
N LYS A 98 -9.58 4.29 -9.82
CA LYS A 98 -10.17 5.48 -10.45
C LYS A 98 -11.65 5.34 -10.78
N PHE A 99 -12.13 4.12 -10.99
CA PHE A 99 -13.54 3.89 -11.33
C PHE A 99 -14.52 4.22 -10.17
N ILE A 100 -14.03 4.30 -8.93
CA ILE A 100 -14.83 4.79 -7.79
C ILE A 100 -14.45 6.22 -7.38
N GLU A 101 -13.72 6.94 -8.22
CA GLU A 101 -13.28 8.33 -8.00
C GLU A 101 -12.48 8.52 -6.70
N THR A 102 -11.67 7.52 -6.38
CA THR A 102 -10.81 7.52 -5.18
C THR A 102 -9.55 8.32 -5.43
N PRO A 103 -9.15 9.25 -4.54
CA PRO A 103 -7.86 9.91 -4.64
C PRO A 103 -6.72 8.92 -4.45
N ILE A 104 -5.66 9.13 -5.21
CA ILE A 104 -4.45 8.30 -5.20
C ILE A 104 -3.27 9.21 -4.88
N PHE A 105 -2.54 8.90 -3.81
CA PHE A 105 -1.32 9.59 -3.43
C PHE A 105 -0.12 8.72 -3.75
N HIS A 106 0.73 9.17 -4.65
CA HIS A 106 2.00 8.51 -4.95
C HIS A 106 3.09 9.09 -4.06
N VAL A 107 3.79 8.26 -3.31
CA VAL A 107 4.84 8.68 -2.39
C VAL A 107 6.05 7.75 -2.48
N ASN A 108 7.26 8.33 -2.44
CA ASN A 108 8.50 7.57 -2.38
C ASN A 108 8.71 7.04 -0.96
N ALA A 109 8.87 5.73 -0.82
CA ALA A 109 9.12 5.08 0.46
C ALA A 109 10.49 5.43 1.09
N ASP A 110 11.43 5.96 0.31
CA ASP A 110 12.72 6.44 0.81
C ASP A 110 12.63 7.84 1.48
N ASP A 111 11.46 8.49 1.43
CA ASP A 111 11.20 9.75 2.14
C ASP A 111 10.16 9.55 3.27
N PRO A 112 10.60 9.22 4.49
CA PRO A 112 9.69 8.94 5.60
C PRO A 112 8.84 10.14 6.03
N GLU A 113 9.31 11.38 5.84
CA GLU A 113 8.53 12.58 6.14
C GLU A 113 7.35 12.72 5.16
N ALA A 114 7.61 12.53 3.87
CA ALA A 114 6.56 12.54 2.85
C ALA A 114 5.54 11.40 3.09
N VAL A 115 6.00 10.21 3.50
CA VAL A 115 5.12 9.09 3.85
C VAL A 115 4.20 9.46 5.02
N ILE A 116 4.75 10.10 6.07
CA ILE A 116 3.95 10.56 7.21
C ILE A 116 2.92 11.62 6.78
N GLN A 117 3.33 12.60 5.96
CA GLN A 117 2.43 13.64 5.46
C GLN A 117 1.28 13.06 4.64
N VAL A 118 1.58 12.17 3.70
CA VAL A 118 0.58 11.50 2.87
C VAL A 118 -0.35 10.63 3.70
N SER A 119 0.19 9.93 4.71
CA SER A 119 -0.62 9.10 5.60
C SER A 119 -1.62 9.92 6.42
N LYS A 120 -1.19 11.09 6.93
CA LYS A 120 -2.09 12.04 7.61
C LYS A 120 -3.16 12.56 6.66
N LEU A 121 -2.77 13.01 5.46
CA LEU A 121 -3.70 13.50 4.46
C LEU A 121 -4.74 12.46 4.05
N ALA A 122 -4.31 11.20 3.89
CA ALA A 122 -5.21 10.09 3.58
C ALA A 122 -6.19 9.82 4.74
N ALA A 123 -5.72 9.85 5.98
CA ALA A 123 -6.57 9.69 7.16
C ALA A 123 -7.61 10.83 7.26
N ASP A 124 -7.18 12.07 7.07
CA ASP A 124 -8.05 13.25 7.09
C ASP A 124 -9.07 13.21 5.96
N TYR A 125 -8.66 12.83 4.74
CA TYR A 125 -9.57 12.67 3.61
C TYR A 125 -10.65 11.62 3.93
N ARG A 126 -10.23 10.43 4.36
CA ARG A 126 -11.15 9.36 4.74
C ARG A 126 -12.11 9.82 5.83
N ASP A 127 -11.61 10.55 6.83
CA ASP A 127 -12.42 10.94 7.97
C ASP A 127 -13.42 12.06 7.64
N ASN A 128 -13.04 12.99 6.78
CA ASN A 128 -13.93 14.07 6.34
C ASN A 128 -14.95 13.61 5.31
N PHE A 129 -14.54 12.81 4.32
CA PHE A 129 -15.39 12.44 3.18
C PHE A 129 -16.03 11.05 3.29
N LYS A 130 -15.60 10.23 4.25
CA LYS A 130 -16.10 8.84 4.43
C LYS A 130 -15.97 7.98 3.16
N LYS A 131 -14.95 8.22 2.37
CA LYS A 131 -14.62 7.54 1.12
C LYS A 131 -13.29 6.82 1.22
N ASP A 132 -13.09 5.86 0.33
CA ASP A 132 -11.81 5.16 0.20
C ASP A 132 -10.71 6.13 -0.26
N VAL A 133 -9.48 5.81 0.09
CA VAL A 133 -8.28 6.53 -0.33
C VAL A 133 -7.15 5.54 -0.57
N VAL A 134 -6.32 5.82 -1.55
CA VAL A 134 -5.21 4.95 -1.95
C VAL A 134 -3.88 5.66 -1.76
N ILE A 135 -2.94 4.99 -1.10
CA ILE A 135 -1.54 5.40 -0.99
C ILE A 135 -0.71 4.42 -1.82
N ASP A 136 -0.12 4.90 -2.90
CA ASP A 136 0.85 4.16 -3.71
C ASP A 136 2.24 4.39 -3.14
N LEU A 137 2.70 3.47 -2.29
CA LEU A 137 3.99 3.53 -1.63
C LEU A 137 5.05 2.93 -2.56
N VAL A 138 5.69 3.78 -3.36
CA VAL A 138 6.70 3.36 -4.34
C VAL A 138 7.98 2.99 -3.63
N CYS A 139 8.35 1.73 -3.72
CA CYS A 139 9.49 1.14 -3.03
C CYS A 139 10.19 0.09 -3.90
N TYR A 140 11.05 -0.71 -3.30
CA TYR A 140 11.71 -1.85 -3.95
C TYR A 140 11.80 -3.04 -2.97
N ARG A 141 11.92 -4.24 -3.52
CA ARG A 141 12.01 -5.48 -2.75
C ARG A 141 13.47 -5.89 -2.62
N ARG A 142 14.01 -5.95 -1.39
CA ARG A 142 15.42 -6.34 -1.13
C ARG A 142 15.65 -7.84 -1.22
N SER A 143 14.69 -8.63 -0.76
CA SER A 143 14.77 -10.09 -0.72
C SER A 143 13.94 -10.71 -1.85
N GLY A 144 14.00 -12.04 -2.01
CA GLY A 144 13.18 -12.77 -2.95
C GLY A 144 11.68 -12.72 -2.67
N HIS A 145 10.92 -13.34 -3.54
CA HIS A 145 9.46 -13.45 -3.38
C HIS A 145 9.07 -14.30 -2.16
N ASN A 146 9.90 -15.30 -1.85
CA ASN A 146 9.83 -16.17 -0.68
C ASN A 146 11.25 -16.54 -0.24
N GLU A 147 11.37 -17.35 0.79
CA GLU A 147 12.66 -17.74 1.38
C GLU A 147 13.56 -18.53 0.43
N ALA A 148 12.99 -19.25 -0.53
CA ALA A 148 13.71 -20.08 -1.50
C ALA A 148 14.06 -19.32 -2.79
N ASP A 149 13.56 -18.10 -2.99
CA ASP A 149 13.76 -17.33 -4.22
C ASP A 149 15.03 -16.47 -4.14
N ASP A 150 15.98 -16.71 -5.07
CA ASP A 150 17.08 -15.79 -5.32
C ASP A 150 16.74 -14.86 -6.50
N PRO A 151 16.33 -13.63 -6.23
CA PRO A 151 15.92 -12.70 -7.27
C PRO A 151 17.07 -12.24 -8.16
N SER A 152 18.32 -12.44 -7.77
CA SER A 152 19.48 -12.11 -8.61
C SER A 152 19.59 -13.03 -9.83
N SER A 153 18.99 -14.21 -9.76
CA SER A 153 18.94 -15.16 -10.89
C SER A 153 17.98 -14.74 -12.00
N THR A 154 16.89 -14.04 -11.64
CA THR A 154 15.85 -13.61 -12.59
C THR A 154 15.97 -12.13 -12.99
N GLN A 155 16.40 -11.27 -12.06
CA GLN A 155 16.59 -9.82 -12.28
C GLN A 155 17.98 -9.35 -11.83
N PRO A 156 19.07 -9.79 -12.50
CA PRO A 156 20.45 -9.50 -12.05
C PRO A 156 20.78 -8.01 -12.06
N VAL A 157 20.33 -7.26 -13.08
CA VAL A 157 20.61 -5.82 -13.21
C VAL A 157 19.90 -5.02 -12.11
N MET A 158 18.62 -5.29 -11.88
CA MET A 158 17.82 -4.65 -10.84
C MET A 158 18.42 -4.90 -9.47
N TYR A 159 18.72 -6.16 -9.13
CA TYR A 159 19.24 -6.50 -7.80
C TYR A 159 20.68 -6.06 -7.58
N LYS A 160 21.47 -5.87 -8.63
CA LYS A 160 22.78 -5.21 -8.54
C LYS A 160 22.63 -3.73 -8.12
N ALA A 161 21.60 -3.05 -8.62
CA ALA A 161 21.30 -1.67 -8.21
C ALA A 161 20.75 -1.64 -6.77
N ILE A 162 19.80 -2.50 -6.43
CA ILE A 162 19.18 -2.58 -5.10
C ILE A 162 20.22 -2.86 -4.00
N LYS A 163 21.17 -3.77 -4.25
CA LYS A 163 22.25 -4.09 -3.29
C LYS A 163 23.16 -2.89 -2.97
N ARG A 164 23.26 -1.93 -3.88
CA ARG A 164 24.07 -0.71 -3.72
C ARG A 164 23.29 0.46 -3.16
N HIS A 165 21.96 0.37 -3.18
CA HIS A 165 21.11 1.44 -2.71
C HIS A 165 21.12 1.48 -1.17
N PRO A 166 21.33 2.64 -0.53
CA PRO A 166 21.27 2.78 0.91
C PRO A 166 19.91 2.39 1.49
N THR A 167 19.86 2.08 2.76
CA THR A 167 18.57 1.87 3.44
C THR A 167 17.86 3.21 3.69
N VAL A 168 16.55 3.17 3.87
CA VAL A 168 15.77 4.37 4.25
C VAL A 168 16.34 5.03 5.50
N LEU A 169 16.79 4.22 6.49
CA LEU A 169 17.43 4.71 7.68
C LEU A 169 18.68 5.52 7.36
N GLN A 170 19.59 4.96 6.55
CA GLN A 170 20.84 5.65 6.16
C GLN A 170 20.56 6.95 5.39
N LEU A 171 19.60 6.93 4.44
CA LEU A 171 19.22 8.12 3.68
C LEU A 171 18.65 9.21 4.58
N TYR A 172 17.84 8.82 5.55
CA TYR A 172 17.19 9.76 6.45
C TYR A 172 18.17 10.32 7.50
N GLU A 173 19.02 9.47 8.03
CA GLU A 173 20.12 9.87 8.92
C GLU A 173 21.03 10.91 8.24
N GLU A 174 21.50 10.63 7.02
CA GLU A 174 22.31 11.57 6.24
C GLU A 174 21.58 12.91 6.01
N LYS A 175 20.27 12.86 5.70
CA LYS A 175 19.42 14.05 5.55
C LYS A 175 19.38 14.88 6.83
N LEU A 176 19.21 14.24 7.98
CA LEU A 176 19.13 14.92 9.28
C LEU A 176 20.46 15.53 9.70
N ILE A 177 21.57 14.82 9.49
CA ILE A 177 22.92 15.32 9.74
C ILE A 177 23.22 16.53 8.85
N ASN A 178 22.97 16.43 7.54
CA ASN A 178 23.19 17.53 6.60
C ASN A 178 22.31 18.77 6.90
N SER A 179 21.18 18.55 7.54
CA SER A 179 20.26 19.62 7.97
C SER A 179 20.61 20.18 9.35
N GLY A 180 21.61 19.63 10.04
CA GLY A 180 22.03 20.04 11.39
C GLY A 180 21.01 19.73 12.49
N ILE A 181 20.11 18.77 12.25
CA ILE A 181 19.10 18.36 13.24
C ILE A 181 19.67 17.36 14.23
N ILE A 182 20.55 16.48 13.78
CA ILE A 182 21.30 15.53 14.60
C ILE A 182 22.80 15.66 14.32
N SER A 183 23.64 15.19 15.23
CA SER A 183 25.09 15.10 15.03
C SER A 183 25.51 13.68 14.64
N ASN A 184 26.76 13.50 14.20
CA ASN A 184 27.33 12.17 13.94
C ASN A 184 27.56 11.34 15.23
N GLU A 185 27.36 11.91 16.39
CA GLU A 185 27.53 11.26 17.69
C GLU A 185 26.18 10.79 18.29
N ASP A 186 25.07 11.22 17.70
CA ASP A 186 23.71 10.81 18.09
C ASP A 186 23.32 9.47 17.48
#